data_82f6122e173918103cda94a62f07009e
#
_entry.id   82f6122e173918103cda94a62f07009e
#
_cell.length_a   1.000
_cell.length_b   1.000
_cell.length_c   1.000
_cell.angle_alpha   90.00
_cell.angle_beta   90.00
_cell.angle_gamma   90.00
#
_symmetry.space_group_name_H-M   'P 1'
#
loop_
_entity.id
_entity.type
_entity.pdbx_description
1 polymer ?
#
loop_
_entity_poly.entity_id
_entity_poly.type
_entity_poly.pdbx_seq_one_letter_code
_entity_poly.pdbx_strand_id
1 'polypeptide(L)'
;MIKKFTSGNPIDTQAVVEKFNALPIAEFPLGGKFENGNFVFEFDMADSDIVYGLGEAPRGINKRGWVYNSFCSDDPFHTETKSSLYAAHNFLMLSGSKTFGIFIDFPSKIRWDIGYTATNKTVITIDGTDFDIYYIDGTKPLEIVKEFRKSIGTSYVPPFWAFGYQQSRWSYHNAEAVDAVVDGYNKAGIPLDCVYLDIDYMERYKDFTVDDEKFPNFKDYVSKKREEGIHLIPIIDAGVKKENGYDIYEEGRKNGYFCKNEDGTDFEGGVWPGIVGFPDFLRPDVRKWFGSKYKILTDMGIDGFWNDMNEPAIFYSVKGLNKALDKAASLKGQNLDLSKFFELKDTFTGLSNSPEDYSSIYHTVDGKQVCHDRVHNIYGANMTKAAGEYFAEEFGKEKILMFSRASYIGAHRSSGIWFGDNHSWWSHILLNLKMLPSANMCGFLYCGADLGGFNENATRDLVLRFLALGVFTPLMRNHAALGTRNQECYSFENSDDFKDIVEVRYRLIPYLYRTFKKASEENDMIFRPLSFDYPDDKIARECETQLMLGDECMICPVYEQNVGGRYVYLPENMTFVKLSGTSVTTEKMSKGTHYIEVALNEVPLFIKDGRQIELCKPAMRTSQLDTTDTVMIP
;
A
#
# COMPACT_ATOMS: atom_id res chain seq x y z
N MET A 1 7.76 -18.11 20.64
CA MET A 1 9.20 -18.30 20.27
C MET A 1 9.28 -18.48 18.76
N ILE A 2 10.20 -17.78 18.09
CA ILE A 2 10.40 -17.90 16.64
C ILE A 2 11.54 -18.87 16.35
N LYS A 3 11.28 -19.84 15.47
CA LYS A 3 12.25 -20.81 14.97
C LYS A 3 12.61 -20.46 13.53
N LYS A 4 13.89 -20.53 13.17
CA LYS A 4 14.39 -20.21 11.83
C LYS A 4 14.91 -21.47 11.15
N PHE A 5 14.31 -21.83 10.02
CA PHE A 5 14.80 -22.84 9.08
C PHE A 5 15.46 -22.16 7.88
N THR A 6 16.69 -22.50 7.58
CA THR A 6 17.44 -21.95 6.44
C THR A 6 17.72 -23.06 5.44
N SER A 7 17.45 -22.77 4.16
CA SER A 7 17.82 -23.62 3.04
C SER A 7 18.79 -22.89 2.10
N GLY A 8 19.83 -23.58 1.66
CA GLY A 8 20.83 -23.03 0.73
C GLY A 8 21.57 -21.80 1.27
N ASN A 9 21.72 -20.78 0.40
CA ASN A 9 22.38 -19.51 0.70
C ASN A 9 21.41 -18.33 0.39
N PRO A 10 20.47 -18.03 1.29
CA PRO A 10 19.50 -16.96 1.08
C PRO A 10 20.15 -15.59 0.83
N ILE A 11 19.53 -14.81 -0.03
CA ILE A 11 19.88 -13.40 -0.18
C ILE A 11 19.38 -12.65 1.06
N ASP A 12 20.22 -11.81 1.66
CA ASP A 12 19.81 -10.94 2.77
C ASP A 12 18.86 -9.85 2.27
N THR A 13 17.58 -10.03 2.53
CA THR A 13 16.53 -9.06 2.20
C THR A 13 16.46 -7.90 3.18
N GLN A 14 17.09 -8.06 4.35
CA GLN A 14 16.99 -7.17 5.51
C GLN A 14 15.53 -7.01 6.04
N ALA A 15 14.67 -7.99 5.78
CA ALA A 15 13.31 -8.03 6.31
C ALA A 15 13.31 -8.15 7.84
N VAL A 16 14.17 -9.01 8.38
CA VAL A 16 14.33 -9.22 9.83
C VAL A 16 15.42 -8.28 10.36
N VAL A 17 15.19 -7.68 11.53
CA VAL A 17 16.19 -6.78 12.13
C VAL A 17 17.44 -7.53 12.57
N GLU A 18 18.62 -6.98 12.30
CA GLU A 18 19.93 -7.62 12.54
C GLU A 18 20.14 -8.16 13.97
N LYS A 19 19.59 -7.47 14.98
CA LYS A 19 19.73 -7.85 16.39
C LYS A 19 18.74 -8.91 16.83
N PHE A 20 17.85 -9.34 15.95
CA PHE A 20 16.85 -10.35 16.27
C PHE A 20 17.42 -11.75 16.08
N ASN A 21 17.40 -12.57 17.16
CA ASN A 21 17.88 -13.94 17.15
C ASN A 21 16.69 -14.91 17.20
N ALA A 22 16.35 -15.51 16.06
CA ALA A 22 15.48 -16.68 16.04
C ALA A 22 16.26 -17.95 16.40
N LEU A 23 15.59 -18.94 16.96
CA LEU A 23 16.18 -20.25 17.25
C LEU A 23 16.42 -21.02 15.94
N PRO A 24 17.68 -21.28 15.54
CA PRO A 24 17.96 -22.10 14.35
C PRO A 24 17.46 -23.53 14.54
N ILE A 25 16.83 -24.09 13.52
CA ILE A 25 16.37 -25.47 13.50
C ILE A 25 16.85 -26.18 12.23
N ALA A 26 17.19 -27.48 12.35
CA ALA A 26 17.67 -28.30 11.22
C ALA A 26 16.53 -28.82 10.34
N GLU A 27 15.34 -29.00 10.92
CA GLU A 27 14.16 -29.53 10.22
C GLU A 27 13.00 -28.56 10.36
N PHE A 28 12.32 -28.28 9.23
CA PHE A 28 11.14 -27.44 9.24
C PHE A 28 9.94 -28.15 9.89
N PRO A 29 9.22 -27.55 10.86
CA PRO A 29 8.18 -28.23 11.64
C PRO A 29 7.02 -28.80 10.84
N LEU A 30 6.73 -28.22 9.67
CA LEU A 30 5.68 -28.71 8.76
C LEU A 30 6.23 -29.68 7.70
N GLY A 31 7.52 -30.01 7.76
CA GLY A 31 8.15 -30.83 6.73
C GLY A 31 8.34 -30.09 5.42
N GLY A 32 8.49 -30.84 4.34
CA GLY A 32 8.64 -30.30 3.00
C GLY A 32 9.60 -31.12 2.16
N LYS A 33 9.59 -30.88 0.86
CA LYS A 33 10.43 -31.60 -0.11
C LYS A 33 10.85 -30.68 -1.25
N PHE A 34 11.98 -30.98 -1.84
CA PHE A 34 12.44 -30.36 -3.06
C PHE A 34 11.90 -31.11 -4.27
N GLU A 35 11.22 -30.41 -5.17
CA GLU A 35 10.67 -30.95 -6.41
C GLU A 35 10.97 -29.96 -7.56
N ASN A 36 11.67 -30.43 -8.59
CA ASN A 36 11.99 -29.64 -9.80
C ASN A 36 12.64 -28.26 -9.51
N GLY A 37 13.50 -28.18 -8.51
CA GLY A 37 14.16 -26.93 -8.11
C GLY A 37 13.33 -26.03 -7.18
N ASN A 38 12.11 -26.42 -6.83
CA ASN A 38 11.24 -25.72 -5.90
C ASN A 38 11.20 -26.42 -4.54
N PHE A 39 10.95 -25.67 -3.47
CA PHE A 39 10.60 -26.25 -2.18
C PHE A 39 9.08 -26.22 -1.96
N VAL A 40 8.50 -27.38 -1.67
CA VAL A 40 7.06 -27.55 -1.47
C VAL A 40 6.80 -28.12 -0.09
N PHE A 41 5.88 -27.49 0.64
CA PHE A 41 5.38 -28.02 1.90
C PHE A 41 3.87 -27.78 2.02
N GLU A 42 3.24 -28.53 2.92
CA GLU A 42 1.80 -28.50 3.10
C GLU A 42 1.39 -28.69 4.56
N PHE A 43 0.19 -28.24 4.89
CA PHE A 43 -0.45 -28.54 6.16
C PHE A 43 -1.96 -28.67 6.01
N ASP A 44 -2.55 -29.49 6.88
CA ASP A 44 -4.00 -29.68 6.91
C ASP A 44 -4.69 -28.56 7.67
N MET A 45 -5.93 -28.26 7.24
CA MET A 45 -6.85 -27.31 7.86
C MET A 45 -8.15 -28.01 8.25
N ALA A 46 -8.65 -27.77 9.46
CA ALA A 46 -10.03 -28.09 9.82
C ALA A 46 -11.02 -27.12 9.17
N ASP A 47 -12.32 -27.45 9.14
CA ASP A 47 -13.34 -26.61 8.53
C ASP A 47 -13.47 -25.24 9.22
N SER A 48 -13.25 -25.21 10.54
CA SER A 48 -13.31 -23.99 11.35
C SER A 48 -12.03 -23.15 11.32
N ASP A 49 -10.96 -23.61 10.68
CA ASP A 49 -9.69 -22.87 10.66
C ASP A 49 -9.76 -21.66 9.73
N ILE A 50 -9.15 -20.56 10.17
CA ILE A 50 -9.02 -19.32 9.41
C ILE A 50 -7.55 -19.10 9.09
N VAL A 51 -7.29 -18.67 7.86
CA VAL A 51 -5.95 -18.31 7.39
C VAL A 51 -5.88 -16.82 7.17
N TYR A 52 -4.98 -16.14 7.88
CA TYR A 52 -4.75 -14.69 7.79
C TYR A 52 -3.41 -14.39 7.15
N GLY A 53 -3.21 -13.15 6.72
CA GLY A 53 -1.91 -12.63 6.31
C GLY A 53 -1.84 -12.22 4.85
N LEU A 54 -0.64 -12.38 4.25
CA LEU A 54 -0.25 -12.00 2.89
C LEU A 54 -0.33 -10.48 2.60
N GLY A 55 -0.50 -9.64 3.65
CA GLY A 55 -0.45 -8.17 3.55
C GLY A 55 -1.40 -7.60 2.50
N GLU A 56 -0.86 -6.94 1.48
CA GLU A 56 -1.61 -6.42 0.35
C GLU A 56 -2.03 -7.57 -0.60
N ALA A 57 -2.99 -8.35 -0.16
CA ALA A 57 -3.58 -9.43 -0.95
C ALA A 57 -5.10 -9.25 -1.00
N PRO A 58 -5.71 -9.27 -2.19
CA PRO A 58 -7.15 -9.05 -2.36
C PRO A 58 -8.00 -10.16 -1.75
N ARG A 59 -9.29 -10.15 -2.01
CA ARG A 59 -10.28 -11.14 -1.55
C ARG A 59 -10.63 -10.99 -0.07
N GLY A 60 -10.72 -12.09 0.70
CA GLY A 60 -11.18 -12.07 2.08
C GLY A 60 -10.11 -11.71 3.12
N ILE A 61 -10.56 -11.43 4.34
CA ILE A 61 -9.70 -11.45 5.54
C ILE A 61 -9.21 -12.88 5.77
N ASN A 62 -10.13 -13.86 5.66
CA ASN A 62 -9.77 -15.27 5.56
C ASN A 62 -9.28 -15.57 4.14
N LYS A 63 -8.03 -15.97 4.00
CA LYS A 63 -7.38 -16.26 2.72
C LYS A 63 -7.75 -17.62 2.13
N ARG A 64 -8.55 -18.43 2.83
CA ARG A 64 -8.95 -19.79 2.42
C ARG A 64 -9.82 -19.77 1.16
N GLY A 65 -9.69 -20.80 0.34
CA GLY A 65 -10.46 -21.02 -0.89
C GLY A 65 -9.85 -20.41 -2.15
N TRP A 66 -8.60 -19.95 -2.08
CA TRP A 66 -7.95 -19.21 -3.17
C TRP A 66 -6.48 -19.57 -3.36
N VAL A 67 -5.96 -19.20 -4.55
CA VAL A 67 -4.53 -19.20 -4.85
C VAL A 67 -4.03 -17.76 -4.85
N TYR A 68 -2.88 -17.52 -4.19
CA TYR A 68 -2.17 -16.24 -4.21
C TYR A 68 -0.75 -16.44 -4.72
N ASN A 69 -0.18 -15.38 -5.28
CA ASN A 69 1.21 -15.33 -5.68
C ASN A 69 1.87 -14.13 -5.00
N SER A 70 2.97 -14.37 -4.31
CA SER A 70 3.83 -13.28 -3.86
C SER A 70 4.76 -12.89 -5.00
N PHE A 71 4.36 -11.86 -5.73
CA PHE A 71 5.14 -11.27 -6.82
C PHE A 71 4.60 -9.87 -7.08
N CYS A 72 5.40 -8.84 -6.81
CA CYS A 72 5.00 -7.44 -7.01
C CYS A 72 4.56 -7.24 -8.46
N SER A 73 3.31 -6.79 -8.67
CA SER A 73 2.73 -6.73 -10.01
C SER A 73 2.08 -5.38 -10.24
N ASP A 74 2.53 -4.65 -11.25
CA ASP A 74 1.81 -3.48 -11.76
C ASP A 74 0.51 -3.96 -12.42
N ASP A 75 -0.62 -3.71 -11.78
CA ASP A 75 -1.95 -4.09 -12.26
C ASP A 75 -2.94 -2.93 -12.12
N PRO A 76 -2.92 -1.98 -13.07
CA PRO A 76 -3.79 -0.80 -13.03
C PRO A 76 -5.28 -1.13 -13.25
N PHE A 77 -5.63 -2.39 -13.45
CA PHE A 77 -7.00 -2.87 -13.63
C PHE A 77 -7.31 -4.02 -12.67
N HIS A 78 -6.81 -3.95 -11.45
CA HIS A 78 -7.02 -5.02 -10.49
C HIS A 78 -8.48 -5.14 -10.05
N THR A 79 -8.88 -6.37 -9.79
CA THR A 79 -10.18 -6.76 -9.27
C THR A 79 -10.02 -7.54 -7.99
N GLU A 80 -11.13 -7.81 -7.30
CA GLU A 80 -11.13 -8.62 -6.06
C GLU A 80 -10.62 -10.05 -6.25
N THR A 81 -10.51 -10.52 -7.50
CA THR A 81 -10.14 -11.91 -7.84
C THR A 81 -8.68 -12.10 -8.22
N LYS A 82 -7.87 -11.05 -8.22
CA LYS A 82 -6.44 -11.13 -8.52
C LYS A 82 -5.70 -12.01 -7.51
N SER A 83 -4.64 -12.65 -7.96
CA SER A 83 -3.78 -13.49 -7.11
C SER A 83 -2.57 -12.76 -6.56
N SER A 84 -2.23 -11.59 -7.10
CA SER A 84 -1.15 -10.70 -6.70
C SER A 84 -1.56 -9.26 -6.93
N LEU A 85 -1.00 -8.34 -6.18
CA LEU A 85 -1.06 -6.90 -6.36
C LEU A 85 0.36 -6.31 -6.33
N TYR A 86 0.49 -5.04 -5.97
CA TYR A 86 1.75 -4.28 -6.07
C TYR A 86 2.82 -4.69 -5.05
N ALA A 87 2.43 -5.34 -3.95
CA ALA A 87 3.34 -5.72 -2.88
C ALA A 87 3.42 -7.23 -2.67
N ALA A 88 4.53 -7.69 -2.08
CA ALA A 88 4.76 -9.08 -1.70
C ALA A 88 5.08 -9.19 -0.21
N HIS A 89 4.08 -9.56 0.60
CA HIS A 89 4.19 -9.65 2.05
C HIS A 89 4.00 -11.10 2.52
N ASN A 90 5.09 -11.84 2.63
CA ASN A 90 5.14 -13.30 2.77
C ASN A 90 4.85 -13.82 4.19
N PHE A 91 3.99 -13.16 4.96
CA PHE A 91 3.54 -13.62 6.27
C PHE A 91 2.16 -14.25 6.17
N LEU A 92 2.01 -15.46 6.70
CA LEU A 92 0.76 -16.21 6.78
C LEU A 92 0.57 -16.77 8.19
N MET A 93 -0.66 -16.81 8.68
CA MET A 93 -1.00 -17.37 9.99
C MET A 93 -2.24 -18.25 9.89
N LEU A 94 -2.15 -19.48 10.41
CA LEU A 94 -3.29 -20.37 10.68
C LEU A 94 -3.81 -20.10 12.10
N SER A 95 -5.13 -20.04 12.26
CA SER A 95 -5.80 -19.89 13.55
C SER A 95 -7.01 -20.81 13.67
N GLY A 96 -7.00 -21.71 14.64
CA GLY A 96 -8.08 -22.65 14.90
C GLY A 96 -7.61 -23.95 15.55
N SER A 97 -7.74 -25.08 14.84
CA SER A 97 -7.32 -26.40 15.33
C SER A 97 -5.85 -26.47 15.70
N LYS A 98 -5.03 -25.73 14.97
CA LYS A 98 -3.65 -25.35 15.28
C LYS A 98 -3.54 -23.85 15.11
N THR A 99 -2.63 -23.22 15.84
CA THR A 99 -2.38 -21.78 15.70
C THR A 99 -0.88 -21.54 15.62
N PHE A 100 -0.43 -21.04 14.47
CA PHE A 100 0.97 -20.72 14.20
C PHE A 100 1.08 -19.67 13.08
N GLY A 101 2.22 -18.97 13.06
CA GLY A 101 2.59 -18.06 11.98
C GLY A 101 3.78 -18.58 11.18
N ILE A 102 3.85 -18.20 9.92
CA ILE A 102 4.98 -18.47 9.03
C ILE A 102 5.34 -17.18 8.30
N PHE A 103 6.60 -16.79 8.35
CA PHE A 103 7.15 -15.79 7.45
C PHE A 103 8.19 -16.46 6.55
N ILE A 104 8.02 -16.34 5.23
CA ILE A 104 8.97 -16.87 4.24
C ILE A 104 9.77 -15.68 3.71
N ASP A 105 11.00 -15.57 4.13
CA ASP A 105 11.92 -14.56 3.63
C ASP A 105 12.58 -15.06 2.34
N PHE A 106 11.90 -14.77 1.25
CA PHE A 106 12.29 -15.12 -0.10
C PHE A 106 11.86 -14.03 -1.07
N PRO A 107 12.79 -13.34 -1.73
CA PRO A 107 12.51 -12.13 -2.50
C PRO A 107 12.01 -12.40 -3.93
N SER A 108 11.60 -13.62 -4.22
CA SER A 108 11.05 -14.03 -5.51
C SER A 108 9.68 -14.69 -5.33
N LYS A 109 9.24 -15.44 -6.32
CA LYS A 109 7.88 -15.94 -6.43
C LYS A 109 7.56 -17.08 -5.44
N ILE A 110 6.47 -16.90 -4.70
CA ILE A 110 5.87 -17.94 -3.86
C ILE A 110 4.41 -18.12 -4.29
N ARG A 111 3.99 -19.38 -4.48
CA ARG A 111 2.60 -19.74 -4.72
C ARG A 111 1.97 -20.29 -3.43
N TRP A 112 0.84 -19.72 -3.06
CA TRP A 112 0.06 -20.08 -1.88
C TRP A 112 -1.28 -20.66 -2.32
N ASP A 113 -1.46 -21.96 -2.28
CA ASP A 113 -2.74 -22.64 -2.54
C ASP A 113 -3.41 -22.93 -1.20
N ILE A 114 -4.33 -22.05 -0.82
CA ILE A 114 -4.94 -22.07 0.51
C ILE A 114 -6.35 -22.65 0.41
N GLY A 115 -6.47 -23.96 0.40
CA GLY A 115 -7.77 -24.62 0.33
C GLY A 115 -8.50 -24.48 -1.02
N TYR A 116 -7.79 -24.13 -2.10
CA TYR A 116 -8.35 -24.01 -3.43
C TYR A 116 -8.37 -25.35 -4.17
N THR A 117 -7.23 -25.99 -4.30
CA THR A 117 -7.13 -27.31 -4.94
C THR A 117 -7.72 -28.42 -4.05
N ALA A 118 -7.48 -28.35 -2.75
CA ALA A 118 -8.05 -29.25 -1.75
C ALA A 118 -8.53 -28.43 -0.55
N THR A 119 -9.83 -28.44 -0.26
CA THR A 119 -10.48 -27.54 0.71
C THR A 119 -9.93 -27.63 2.12
N ASN A 120 -9.37 -28.77 2.50
CA ASN A 120 -8.81 -29.05 3.82
C ASN A 120 -7.29 -28.95 3.87
N LYS A 121 -6.63 -28.37 2.85
CA LYS A 121 -5.18 -28.36 2.75
C LYS A 121 -4.64 -27.02 2.25
N THR A 122 -3.56 -26.54 2.85
CA THR A 122 -2.74 -25.47 2.28
C THR A 122 -1.47 -26.07 1.70
N VAL A 123 -1.13 -25.70 0.46
CA VAL A 123 0.11 -26.09 -0.22
C VAL A 123 0.88 -24.83 -0.59
N ILE A 124 2.13 -24.74 -0.17
CA ILE A 124 3.00 -23.61 -0.42
C ILE A 124 4.18 -24.05 -1.28
N THR A 125 4.41 -23.35 -2.37
CA THR A 125 5.52 -23.61 -3.30
C THR A 125 6.43 -22.38 -3.37
N ILE A 126 7.67 -22.54 -2.94
CA ILE A 126 8.73 -21.54 -3.07
C ILE A 126 9.50 -21.84 -4.35
N ASP A 127 9.58 -20.86 -5.28
CA ASP A 127 10.27 -21.00 -6.55
C ASP A 127 11.79 -20.84 -6.39
N GLY A 128 12.41 -21.76 -5.65
CA GLY A 128 13.84 -21.76 -5.37
C GLY A 128 14.24 -22.66 -4.21
N THR A 129 15.56 -22.65 -3.96
CA THR A 129 16.21 -23.49 -2.93
C THR A 129 16.87 -22.69 -1.80
N ASP A 130 17.02 -21.37 -2.00
CA ASP A 130 17.79 -20.48 -1.12
C ASP A 130 16.84 -19.51 -0.43
N PHE A 131 16.37 -19.85 0.77
CA PHE A 131 15.36 -19.10 1.52
C PHE A 131 15.49 -19.30 3.03
N ASP A 132 14.90 -18.38 3.78
CA ASP A 132 14.67 -18.53 5.22
C ASP A 132 13.17 -18.67 5.51
N ILE A 133 12.79 -19.58 6.40
CA ILE A 133 11.44 -19.67 6.95
C ILE A 133 11.48 -19.44 8.45
N TYR A 134 10.69 -18.47 8.91
CA TYR A 134 10.49 -18.19 10.32
C TYR A 134 9.15 -18.78 10.75
N TYR A 135 9.19 -19.78 11.62
CA TYR A 135 8.02 -20.45 12.18
C TYR A 135 7.76 -19.92 13.59
N ILE A 136 6.53 -19.46 13.84
CA ILE A 136 6.12 -18.80 15.08
C ILE A 136 5.06 -19.64 15.76
N ASP A 137 5.43 -20.31 16.86
CA ASP A 137 4.48 -21.01 17.71
C ASP A 137 3.66 -20.00 18.52
N GLY A 138 2.36 -20.22 18.63
CA GLY A 138 1.48 -19.42 19.47
C GLY A 138 0.12 -20.05 19.70
N THR A 139 -0.65 -19.46 20.59
CA THR A 139 -2.03 -19.89 20.89
C THR A 139 -3.06 -18.82 20.55
N LYS A 140 -2.64 -17.57 20.48
CA LYS A 140 -3.50 -16.42 20.13
C LYS A 140 -2.94 -15.71 18.91
N PRO A 141 -3.81 -15.38 17.93
CA PRO A 141 -3.41 -14.69 16.72
C PRO A 141 -2.62 -13.41 16.96
N LEU A 142 -3.10 -12.54 17.86
CA LEU A 142 -2.45 -11.25 18.13
C LEU A 142 -1.05 -11.41 18.73
N GLU A 143 -0.82 -12.42 19.57
CA GLU A 143 0.51 -12.72 20.14
C GLU A 143 1.50 -13.12 19.04
N ILE A 144 1.06 -13.93 18.07
CA ILE A 144 1.88 -14.33 16.90
C ILE A 144 2.22 -13.08 16.05
N VAL A 145 1.25 -12.22 15.79
CA VAL A 145 1.49 -10.97 15.04
C VAL A 145 2.50 -10.08 15.77
N LYS A 146 2.36 -9.90 17.08
CA LYS A 146 3.30 -9.09 17.89
C LYS A 146 4.73 -9.67 17.87
N GLU A 147 4.86 -10.98 18.00
CA GLU A 147 6.17 -11.64 17.89
C GLU A 147 6.78 -11.49 16.50
N PHE A 148 5.98 -11.66 15.44
CA PHE A 148 6.42 -11.42 14.08
C PHE A 148 6.85 -9.97 13.87
N ARG A 149 6.00 -8.99 14.22
CA ARG A 149 6.30 -7.59 14.08
C ARG A 149 7.54 -7.14 14.86
N LYS A 150 7.77 -7.72 16.04
CA LYS A 150 9.01 -7.50 16.80
C LYS A 150 10.25 -7.97 16.03
N SER A 151 10.14 -9.07 15.28
CA SER A 151 11.26 -9.59 14.48
C SER A 151 11.60 -8.73 13.26
N ILE A 152 10.60 -8.08 12.68
CA ILE A 152 10.78 -7.24 11.49
C ILE A 152 11.00 -5.74 11.80
N GLY A 153 10.90 -5.36 13.08
CA GLY A 153 11.17 -4.00 13.57
C GLY A 153 9.97 -3.06 13.56
N THR A 154 10.14 -1.95 14.23
CA THR A 154 9.09 -0.95 14.48
C THR A 154 8.63 -0.27 13.19
N SER A 155 7.32 -0.07 13.06
CA SER A 155 6.72 0.62 11.93
C SER A 155 7.06 2.11 11.91
N TYR A 156 7.23 2.64 10.72
CA TYR A 156 7.36 4.08 10.45
C TYR A 156 6.15 4.85 11.01
N VAL A 157 6.43 5.99 11.64
CA VAL A 157 5.41 6.94 12.12
C VAL A 157 5.49 8.18 11.25
N PRO A 158 4.44 8.50 10.47
CA PRO A 158 4.44 9.71 9.63
C PRO A 158 4.27 10.98 10.47
N PRO A 159 4.59 12.16 9.92
CA PRO A 159 4.30 13.42 10.57
C PRO A 159 2.80 13.58 10.87
N PHE A 160 2.47 14.31 11.93
CA PHE A 160 1.10 14.48 12.40
C PHE A 160 0.14 15.02 11.32
N TRP A 161 0.61 15.97 10.49
CA TRP A 161 -0.19 16.53 9.40
C TRP A 161 -0.61 15.49 8.34
N ALA A 162 0.14 14.40 8.20
CA ALA A 162 -0.19 13.32 7.27
C ALA A 162 -1.46 12.53 7.67
N PHE A 163 -2.01 12.77 8.85
CA PHE A 163 -3.32 12.26 9.27
C PHE A 163 -4.48 13.18 8.86
N GLY A 164 -4.23 14.35 8.27
CA GLY A 164 -5.26 15.20 7.68
C GLY A 164 -5.84 14.60 6.40
N TYR A 165 -6.84 15.27 5.84
CA TYR A 165 -7.39 14.92 4.53
C TYR A 165 -6.46 15.37 3.40
N GLN A 166 -6.34 14.56 2.36
CA GLN A 166 -5.37 14.70 1.30
C GLN A 166 -6.06 14.57 -0.06
N GLN A 167 -5.74 15.48 -0.99
CA GLN A 167 -6.30 15.50 -2.33
C GLN A 167 -5.23 15.24 -3.39
N SER A 168 -5.53 14.36 -4.32
CA SER A 168 -4.67 13.94 -5.41
C SER A 168 -5.46 13.76 -6.70
N ARG A 169 -4.77 13.87 -7.81
CA ARG A 169 -5.26 13.52 -9.15
C ARG A 169 -4.07 13.33 -10.11
N TRP A 170 -4.18 12.41 -11.03
CA TRP A 170 -3.36 12.40 -12.22
C TRP A 170 -4.08 13.24 -13.32
N SER A 171 -3.70 14.54 -13.53
CA SER A 171 -2.86 15.30 -12.61
C SER A 171 -3.34 16.75 -12.51
N TYR A 172 -2.81 17.49 -11.54
CA TYR A 172 -2.90 18.94 -11.50
C TYR A 172 -1.68 19.49 -12.26
N HIS A 173 -1.89 19.92 -13.51
CA HIS A 173 -0.81 20.14 -14.48
C HIS A 173 0.10 21.33 -14.18
N ASN A 174 -0.33 22.29 -13.38
CA ASN A 174 0.41 23.53 -13.09
C ASN A 174 0.02 24.12 -11.73
N ALA A 175 0.72 25.18 -11.33
CA ALA A 175 0.49 25.87 -10.06
C ALA A 175 -0.95 26.43 -9.95
N GLU A 176 -1.52 26.94 -11.04
CA GLU A 176 -2.89 27.46 -11.07
C GLU A 176 -3.92 26.36 -10.80
N ALA A 177 -3.70 25.14 -11.32
CA ALA A 177 -4.58 24.00 -11.05
C ALA A 177 -4.54 23.59 -9.58
N VAL A 178 -3.35 23.58 -8.96
CA VAL A 178 -3.19 23.33 -7.52
C VAL A 178 -3.86 24.43 -6.70
N ASP A 179 -3.66 25.71 -7.06
CA ASP A 179 -4.32 26.84 -6.40
C ASP A 179 -5.85 26.74 -6.49
N ALA A 180 -6.38 26.35 -7.65
CA ALA A 180 -7.83 26.16 -7.82
C ALA A 180 -8.39 25.05 -6.92
N VAL A 181 -7.63 23.97 -6.69
CA VAL A 181 -8.00 22.90 -5.75
C VAL A 181 -8.05 23.43 -4.32
N VAL A 182 -6.99 24.09 -3.86
CA VAL A 182 -6.91 24.65 -2.50
C VAL A 182 -8.02 25.67 -2.27
N ASP A 183 -8.26 26.55 -3.23
CA ASP A 183 -9.32 27.55 -3.20
C ASP A 183 -10.72 26.91 -3.17
N GLY A 184 -10.92 25.83 -3.92
CA GLY A 184 -12.18 25.08 -3.93
C GLY A 184 -12.51 24.52 -2.56
N TYR A 185 -11.57 23.86 -1.91
CA TYR A 185 -11.72 23.34 -0.53
C TYR A 185 -11.94 24.46 0.48
N ASN A 186 -11.15 25.54 0.40
CA ASN A 186 -11.30 26.69 1.30
C ASN A 186 -12.68 27.36 1.17
N LYS A 187 -13.18 27.57 -0.07
CA LYS A 187 -14.52 28.15 -0.32
C LYS A 187 -15.64 27.26 0.17
N ALA A 188 -15.50 25.94 0.02
CA ALA A 188 -16.48 24.97 0.52
C ALA A 188 -16.39 24.77 2.05
N GLY A 189 -15.36 25.30 2.71
CA GLY A 189 -15.12 25.10 4.13
C GLY A 189 -14.82 23.65 4.49
N ILE A 190 -14.22 22.87 3.56
CA ILE A 190 -13.83 21.48 3.73
C ILE A 190 -12.34 21.45 4.11
N PRO A 191 -11.95 20.83 5.22
CA PRO A 191 -10.55 20.72 5.64
C PRO A 191 -9.67 20.02 4.60
N LEU A 192 -8.41 20.47 4.47
CA LEU A 192 -7.40 19.90 3.55
C LEU A 192 -6.00 20.17 4.08
N ASP A 193 -5.11 19.19 4.14
CA ASP A 193 -3.71 19.37 4.53
C ASP A 193 -2.72 19.20 3.37
N CYS A 194 -3.04 18.35 2.38
CA CYS A 194 -2.09 18.01 1.34
C CYS A 194 -2.70 18.08 -0.06
N VAL A 195 -1.91 18.53 -1.03
CA VAL A 195 -2.17 18.36 -2.46
C VAL A 195 -0.99 17.62 -3.07
N TYR A 196 -1.30 16.59 -3.85
CA TYR A 196 -0.29 15.76 -4.51
C TYR A 196 0.08 16.33 -5.87
N LEU A 197 1.36 16.21 -6.19
CA LEU A 197 1.90 16.49 -7.50
C LEU A 197 2.22 15.15 -8.17
N ASP A 198 1.42 14.80 -9.18
CA ASP A 198 1.63 13.64 -10.02
C ASP A 198 2.65 13.94 -11.12
N ILE A 199 2.99 13.02 -12.01
CA ILE A 199 4.13 13.07 -12.94
C ILE A 199 4.26 14.37 -13.75
N ASP A 200 3.19 15.14 -13.95
CA ASP A 200 3.18 16.35 -14.79
C ASP A 200 3.86 17.57 -14.17
N TYR A 201 4.24 17.54 -12.88
CA TYR A 201 5.05 18.63 -12.30
C TYR A 201 6.52 18.56 -12.77
N MET A 202 6.97 17.38 -13.18
CA MET A 202 8.33 17.13 -13.64
C MET A 202 8.59 17.69 -15.04
N GLU A 203 9.79 18.17 -15.30
CA GLU A 203 10.22 18.52 -16.66
C GLU A 203 10.29 17.25 -17.52
N ARG A 204 9.31 17.04 -18.38
CA ARG A 204 9.22 15.86 -19.27
C ARG A 204 9.35 14.52 -18.53
N TYR A 205 8.73 14.42 -17.34
CA TYR A 205 8.71 13.22 -16.49
C TYR A 205 10.09 12.76 -16.00
N LYS A 206 11.05 13.69 -15.85
CA LYS A 206 12.38 13.42 -15.25
C LYS A 206 12.30 13.55 -13.74
N ASP A 207 12.62 12.51 -13.01
CA ASP A 207 12.65 12.53 -11.55
C ASP A 207 13.53 13.66 -11.00
N PHE A 208 13.13 14.20 -9.86
CA PHE A 208 13.83 15.29 -9.17
C PHE A 208 13.99 16.59 -9.97
N THR A 209 13.18 16.79 -11.02
CA THR A 209 13.08 18.06 -11.74
C THR A 209 11.73 18.70 -11.51
N VAL A 210 11.64 20.00 -11.78
CA VAL A 210 10.40 20.75 -11.80
C VAL A 210 10.29 21.44 -13.16
N ASP A 211 9.12 21.46 -13.76
CA ASP A 211 8.83 22.18 -14.98
C ASP A 211 8.59 23.68 -14.64
N ASP A 212 9.58 24.53 -14.93
CA ASP A 212 9.56 25.95 -14.58
C ASP A 212 8.46 26.75 -15.31
N GLU A 213 7.95 26.27 -16.46
CA GLU A 213 6.83 26.91 -17.15
C GLU A 213 5.51 26.62 -16.42
N LYS A 214 5.36 25.43 -15.87
CA LYS A 214 4.16 25.00 -15.14
C LYS A 214 4.18 25.43 -13.67
N PHE A 215 5.35 25.44 -13.04
CA PHE A 215 5.55 25.77 -11.63
C PHE A 215 6.68 26.81 -11.48
N PRO A 216 6.46 28.08 -11.92
CA PRO A 216 7.50 29.10 -11.84
C PRO A 216 7.85 29.42 -10.40
N ASN A 217 9.16 29.62 -10.12
CA ASN A 217 9.68 29.88 -8.78
C ASN A 217 9.21 28.85 -7.72
N PHE A 218 9.34 27.57 -8.03
CA PHE A 218 8.74 26.46 -7.27
C PHE A 218 9.06 26.53 -5.76
N LYS A 219 10.27 26.93 -5.37
CA LYS A 219 10.63 27.08 -3.94
C LYS A 219 9.75 28.11 -3.22
N ASP A 220 9.52 29.26 -3.84
CA ASP A 220 8.67 30.30 -3.27
C ASP A 220 7.20 29.86 -3.27
N TYR A 221 6.79 29.12 -4.30
CA TYR A 221 5.47 28.51 -4.37
C TYR A 221 5.22 27.53 -3.24
N VAL A 222 6.16 26.61 -2.99
CA VAL A 222 6.11 25.65 -1.87
C VAL A 222 6.03 26.40 -0.54
N SER A 223 6.87 27.44 -0.33
CA SER A 223 6.85 28.25 0.89
C SER A 223 5.48 28.89 1.11
N LYS A 224 4.89 29.50 0.07
CA LYS A 224 3.54 30.07 0.14
C LYS A 224 2.48 29.03 0.53
N LYS A 225 2.51 27.83 -0.07
CA LYS A 225 1.56 26.76 0.30
C LYS A 225 1.73 26.29 1.73
N ARG A 226 2.97 26.23 2.23
CA ARG A 226 3.27 25.91 3.63
C ARG A 226 2.72 26.97 4.60
N GLU A 227 2.80 28.24 4.26
CA GLU A 227 2.19 29.34 5.03
C GLU A 227 0.66 29.23 5.07
N GLU A 228 0.03 28.73 4.00
CA GLU A 228 -1.40 28.40 3.93
C GLU A 228 -1.77 27.11 4.71
N GLY A 229 -0.77 26.38 5.26
CA GLY A 229 -0.92 25.10 5.94
C GLY A 229 -1.15 23.94 4.97
N ILE A 230 -0.70 24.06 3.73
CA ILE A 230 -0.82 23.01 2.69
C ILE A 230 0.56 22.42 2.39
N HIS A 231 0.66 21.09 2.43
CA HIS A 231 1.83 20.33 2.05
C HIS A 231 1.70 19.85 0.60
N LEU A 232 2.74 20.04 -0.22
CA LEU A 232 2.81 19.53 -1.58
C LEU A 232 3.60 18.23 -1.59
N ILE A 233 3.03 17.17 -2.19
CA ILE A 233 3.58 15.80 -2.13
C ILE A 233 3.88 15.31 -3.55
N PRO A 234 5.11 15.50 -4.07
CA PRO A 234 5.48 15.04 -5.40
C PRO A 234 5.71 13.53 -5.46
N ILE A 235 5.37 12.96 -6.64
CA ILE A 235 5.72 11.59 -7.03
C ILE A 235 7.19 11.48 -7.39
N ILE A 236 7.79 10.33 -7.14
CA ILE A 236 9.10 9.91 -7.66
C ILE A 236 8.95 8.49 -8.22
N ASP A 237 9.31 8.31 -9.49
CA ASP A 237 9.28 7.03 -10.18
C ASP A 237 10.61 6.27 -10.08
N ALA A 238 10.62 5.01 -10.49
CA ALA A 238 11.83 4.19 -10.43
C ALA A 238 12.75 4.36 -11.67
N GLY A 239 12.24 4.90 -12.76
CA GLY A 239 12.91 4.96 -14.05
C GLY A 239 13.60 6.29 -14.35
N VAL A 240 14.92 6.34 -14.34
CA VAL A 240 15.70 7.54 -14.69
C VAL A 240 15.80 7.72 -16.20
N LYS A 241 15.21 8.81 -16.73
CA LYS A 241 15.16 9.11 -18.16
C LYS A 241 16.54 9.10 -18.82
N LYS A 242 16.69 8.36 -19.91
CA LYS A 242 17.89 8.38 -20.75
C LYS A 242 17.92 9.64 -21.61
N GLU A 243 18.59 10.67 -21.13
CA GLU A 243 18.71 11.96 -21.84
C GLU A 243 20.06 12.60 -21.57
N ASN A 244 20.74 13.08 -22.66
CA ASN A 244 21.97 13.83 -22.52
C ASN A 244 21.68 15.21 -21.90
N GLY A 245 22.52 15.65 -20.98
CA GLY A 245 22.34 16.89 -20.23
C GLY A 245 21.39 16.75 -19.02
N TYR A 246 20.89 15.55 -18.76
CA TYR A 246 20.20 15.25 -17.50
C TYR A 246 21.19 14.68 -16.49
N ASP A 247 21.60 15.51 -15.54
CA ASP A 247 22.73 15.25 -14.64
C ASP A 247 22.59 13.92 -13.88
N ILE A 248 21.37 13.57 -13.45
CA ILE A 248 21.11 12.32 -12.71
C ILE A 248 21.37 11.10 -13.60
N TYR A 249 20.93 11.13 -14.86
CA TYR A 249 21.22 10.06 -15.80
C TYR A 249 22.71 9.97 -16.12
N GLU A 250 23.36 11.10 -16.39
CA GLU A 250 24.80 11.12 -16.74
C GLU A 250 25.67 10.64 -15.57
N GLU A 251 25.34 11.05 -14.34
CA GLU A 251 26.02 10.59 -13.13
C GLU A 251 25.81 9.09 -12.92
N GLY A 252 24.55 8.62 -13.00
CA GLY A 252 24.20 7.21 -12.86
C GLY A 252 24.93 6.33 -13.88
N ARG A 253 24.95 6.75 -15.15
CA ARG A 253 25.65 6.05 -16.23
C ARG A 253 27.17 6.02 -16.00
N LYS A 254 27.76 7.17 -15.67
CA LYS A 254 29.21 7.31 -15.43
C LYS A 254 29.70 6.38 -14.31
N ASN A 255 28.89 6.21 -13.27
CA ASN A 255 29.24 5.40 -12.10
C ASN A 255 28.73 3.95 -12.20
N GLY A 256 28.03 3.59 -13.30
CA GLY A 256 27.49 2.24 -13.49
C GLY A 256 26.41 1.88 -12.46
N TYR A 257 25.51 2.80 -12.15
CA TYR A 257 24.48 2.64 -11.12
C TYR A 257 23.18 1.99 -11.63
N PHE A 258 23.06 1.80 -12.96
CA PHE A 258 21.87 1.17 -13.54
C PHE A 258 21.99 -0.36 -13.61
N CYS A 259 20.86 -1.03 -13.54
CA CYS A 259 20.72 -2.46 -13.78
C CYS A 259 21.29 -2.84 -15.15
N LYS A 260 21.75 -4.07 -15.28
CA LYS A 260 22.47 -4.55 -16.48
C LYS A 260 21.68 -5.63 -17.22
N ASN A 261 21.98 -5.79 -18.48
CA ASN A 261 21.76 -7.02 -19.23
C ASN A 261 22.80 -8.07 -18.82
N GLU A 262 22.60 -9.32 -19.19
CA GLU A 262 23.53 -10.43 -18.92
C GLU A 262 24.95 -10.16 -19.46
N ASP A 263 25.08 -9.44 -20.58
CA ASP A 263 26.35 -9.06 -21.22
C ASP A 263 27.05 -7.86 -20.55
N GLY A 264 26.46 -7.29 -19.48
CA GLY A 264 27.00 -6.16 -18.73
C GLY A 264 26.67 -4.78 -19.31
N THR A 265 25.95 -4.70 -20.42
CA THR A 265 25.39 -3.43 -20.93
C THR A 265 24.25 -2.94 -20.05
N ASP A 266 23.91 -1.64 -20.06
CA ASP A 266 22.80 -1.11 -19.31
C ASP A 266 21.47 -1.70 -19.83
N PHE A 267 20.61 -2.16 -18.93
CA PHE A 267 19.24 -2.52 -19.28
C PHE A 267 18.42 -1.25 -19.53
N GLU A 268 17.70 -1.22 -20.63
CA GLU A 268 16.88 -0.08 -21.03
C GLU A 268 15.42 -0.51 -21.26
N GLY A 269 14.49 0.12 -20.54
CA GLY A 269 13.05 -0.06 -20.71
C GLY A 269 12.33 1.25 -20.96
N GLY A 270 11.07 1.18 -21.34
CA GLY A 270 10.18 2.32 -21.53
C GLY A 270 9.19 2.45 -20.40
N VAL A 271 9.07 3.67 -19.85
CA VAL A 271 8.01 4.11 -18.93
C VAL A 271 7.58 5.53 -19.29
N TRP A 272 6.96 6.30 -18.41
CA TRP A 272 6.42 7.63 -18.71
C TRP A 272 7.39 8.59 -19.45
N PRO A 273 8.65 8.75 -19.04
CA PRO A 273 9.58 9.64 -19.77
C PRO A 273 10.09 9.07 -21.11
N GLY A 274 9.68 7.88 -21.51
CA GLY A 274 10.24 7.12 -22.64
C GLY A 274 11.31 6.15 -22.17
N ILE A 275 12.45 6.07 -22.87
CA ILE A 275 13.54 5.16 -22.49
C ILE A 275 14.21 5.62 -21.20
N VAL A 276 14.38 4.68 -20.27
CA VAL A 276 15.00 4.88 -18.95
C VAL A 276 16.06 3.83 -18.65
N GLY A 277 16.96 4.17 -17.72
CA GLY A 277 17.76 3.21 -16.96
C GLY A 277 17.14 3.02 -15.58
N PHE A 278 17.09 1.78 -15.10
CA PHE A 278 16.59 1.45 -13.76
C PHE A 278 17.76 1.38 -12.77
N PRO A 279 17.80 2.19 -11.68
CA PRO A 279 18.86 2.11 -10.68
C PRO A 279 18.92 0.74 -10.02
N ASP A 280 20.13 0.22 -9.79
CA ASP A 280 20.33 -1.03 -9.07
C ASP A 280 20.23 -0.81 -7.55
N PHE A 281 19.01 -0.62 -7.04
CA PHE A 281 18.75 -0.32 -5.63
C PHE A 281 19.21 -1.41 -4.64
N LEU A 282 19.59 -2.60 -5.12
CA LEU A 282 20.13 -3.63 -4.26
C LEU A 282 21.55 -3.28 -3.76
N ARG A 283 22.23 -2.38 -4.46
CA ARG A 283 23.53 -1.85 -4.09
C ARG A 283 23.43 -0.70 -3.08
N PRO A 284 24.13 -0.75 -1.93
CA PRO A 284 24.11 0.34 -0.95
C PRO A 284 24.60 1.70 -1.47
N ASP A 285 25.61 1.71 -2.35
CA ASP A 285 26.13 2.94 -2.97
C ASP A 285 25.12 3.59 -3.93
N VAL A 286 24.34 2.77 -4.65
CA VAL A 286 23.25 3.26 -5.51
C VAL A 286 22.10 3.82 -4.67
N ARG A 287 21.72 3.14 -3.58
CA ARG A 287 20.72 3.69 -2.66
C ARG A 287 21.16 5.03 -2.07
N LYS A 288 22.41 5.15 -1.62
CA LYS A 288 22.93 6.41 -1.10
C LYS A 288 22.91 7.52 -2.15
N TRP A 289 23.30 7.20 -3.38
CA TRP A 289 23.24 8.13 -4.51
C TRP A 289 21.81 8.59 -4.79
N PHE A 290 20.89 7.66 -5.02
CA PHE A 290 19.50 7.98 -5.36
C PHE A 290 18.79 8.72 -4.21
N GLY A 291 18.96 8.24 -2.97
CA GLY A 291 18.43 8.90 -1.77
C GLY A 291 18.91 10.35 -1.64
N SER A 292 20.19 10.63 -1.99
CA SER A 292 20.71 12.00 -1.96
C SER A 292 20.01 12.96 -2.94
N LYS A 293 19.32 12.43 -3.99
CA LYS A 293 18.62 13.28 -4.97
C LYS A 293 17.33 13.89 -4.41
N TYR A 294 16.71 13.27 -3.40
CA TYR A 294 15.57 13.88 -2.70
C TYR A 294 15.92 15.26 -2.10
N LYS A 295 17.21 15.50 -1.84
CA LYS A 295 17.70 16.80 -1.39
C LYS A 295 17.30 17.96 -2.31
N ILE A 296 17.21 17.73 -3.62
CA ILE A 296 16.81 18.75 -4.59
C ILE A 296 15.44 19.34 -4.24
N LEU A 297 14.49 18.47 -3.91
CA LEU A 297 13.12 18.88 -3.57
C LEU A 297 12.96 19.27 -2.09
N THR A 298 13.67 18.61 -1.17
CA THR A 298 13.62 19.00 0.25
C THR A 298 14.25 20.35 0.51
N ASP A 299 15.29 20.77 -0.24
CA ASP A 299 15.88 22.13 -0.20
C ASP A 299 14.90 23.21 -0.73
N MET A 300 13.89 22.81 -1.48
CA MET A 300 12.78 23.66 -1.92
C MET A 300 11.61 23.69 -0.92
N GLY A 301 11.70 22.94 0.18
CA GLY A 301 10.68 22.90 1.24
C GLY A 301 9.70 21.75 1.18
N ILE A 302 9.87 20.80 0.29
CA ILE A 302 9.05 19.58 0.22
C ILE A 302 9.34 18.69 1.45
N ASP A 303 8.29 18.18 2.09
CA ASP A 303 8.36 17.35 3.30
C ASP A 303 7.50 16.07 3.21
N GLY A 304 7.13 15.69 2.02
CA GLY A 304 6.46 14.42 1.75
C GLY A 304 6.67 13.96 0.32
N PHE A 305 6.68 12.65 0.11
CA PHE A 305 6.88 12.01 -1.19
C PHE A 305 6.08 10.72 -1.30
N TRP A 306 5.80 10.30 -2.52
CA TRP A 306 5.30 8.98 -2.84
C TRP A 306 6.08 8.37 -3.99
N ASN A 307 6.52 7.11 -3.78
CA ASN A 307 7.24 6.34 -4.78
C ASN A 307 6.28 5.47 -5.56
N ASP A 308 6.34 5.59 -6.88
CA ASP A 308 5.48 4.87 -7.79
C ASP A 308 6.29 4.10 -8.84
N MET A 309 5.63 3.26 -9.64
CA MET A 309 6.19 2.49 -10.75
C MET A 309 7.38 1.59 -10.35
N ASN A 310 7.48 1.19 -9.11
CA ASN A 310 8.67 0.57 -8.51
C ASN A 310 8.57 -0.93 -8.21
N GLU A 311 7.72 -1.68 -8.93
CA GLU A 311 7.72 -3.14 -8.96
C GLU A 311 9.02 -3.75 -9.57
N PRO A 312 9.68 -3.24 -10.63
CA PRO A 312 9.41 -2.06 -11.45
C PRO A 312 8.36 -2.31 -12.54
N ALA A 313 7.52 -1.30 -12.79
CA ALA A 313 6.67 -1.29 -13.97
C ALA A 313 7.52 -1.01 -15.21
N ILE A 314 7.30 -1.78 -16.29
CA ILE A 314 8.00 -1.66 -17.57
C ILE A 314 6.96 -1.77 -18.67
N PHE A 315 6.73 -0.70 -19.43
CA PHE A 315 5.79 -0.73 -20.55
C PHE A 315 6.32 -1.57 -21.71
N TYR A 316 7.63 -1.56 -21.92
CA TYR A 316 8.36 -2.38 -22.88
C TYR A 316 9.86 -2.31 -22.62
N SER A 317 10.59 -3.36 -22.89
CA SER A 317 12.05 -3.25 -23.08
C SER A 317 12.36 -2.84 -24.53
N VAL A 318 13.51 -2.20 -24.75
CA VAL A 318 13.96 -1.86 -26.13
C VAL A 318 14.05 -3.12 -26.99
N LYS A 319 14.55 -4.23 -26.42
CA LYS A 319 14.65 -5.52 -27.09
C LYS A 319 13.26 -6.11 -27.42
N GLY A 320 12.32 -6.08 -26.47
CA GLY A 320 10.96 -6.57 -26.64
C GLY A 320 10.19 -5.78 -27.70
N LEU A 321 10.30 -4.44 -27.67
CA LEU A 321 9.68 -3.57 -28.67
C LEU A 321 10.20 -3.85 -30.09
N ASN A 322 11.51 -4.00 -30.26
CA ASN A 322 12.10 -4.32 -31.56
C ASN A 322 11.59 -5.68 -32.09
N LYS A 323 11.54 -6.71 -31.25
CA LYS A 323 10.93 -8.00 -31.62
C LYS A 323 9.47 -7.86 -32.08
N ALA A 324 8.67 -7.06 -31.36
CA ALA A 324 7.27 -6.83 -31.71
C ALA A 324 7.10 -6.09 -33.05
N LEU A 325 7.93 -5.08 -33.29
CA LEU A 325 7.96 -4.35 -34.56
C LEU A 325 8.41 -5.23 -35.73
N ASP A 326 9.42 -6.06 -35.57
CA ASP A 326 9.87 -7.03 -36.58
C ASP A 326 8.77 -8.05 -36.89
N LYS A 327 8.05 -8.53 -35.86
CA LYS A 327 6.90 -9.40 -36.03
C LYS A 327 5.79 -8.72 -36.83
N ALA A 328 5.45 -7.48 -36.50
CA ALA A 328 4.44 -6.72 -37.25
C ALA A 328 4.86 -6.49 -38.71
N ALA A 329 6.15 -6.15 -38.94
CA ALA A 329 6.70 -5.99 -40.29
C ALA A 329 6.62 -7.29 -41.10
N SER A 330 6.86 -8.44 -40.49
CA SER A 330 6.78 -9.75 -41.15
C SER A 330 5.35 -10.12 -41.60
N LEU A 331 4.33 -9.55 -40.97
CA LEU A 331 2.92 -9.79 -41.29
C LEU A 331 2.34 -8.77 -42.29
N LYS A 332 3.12 -7.75 -42.66
CA LYS A 332 2.69 -6.69 -43.59
C LYS A 332 2.27 -7.28 -44.95
N GLY A 333 1.07 -6.92 -45.41
CA GLY A 333 0.54 -7.37 -46.70
C GLY A 333 -0.04 -8.80 -46.69
N GLN A 334 0.01 -9.50 -45.56
CA GLN A 334 -0.65 -10.79 -45.42
C GLN A 334 -2.13 -10.64 -45.04
N ASN A 335 -2.96 -11.63 -45.41
CA ASN A 335 -4.30 -11.75 -44.86
C ASN A 335 -4.19 -12.29 -43.41
N LEU A 336 -4.58 -11.46 -42.45
CA LEU A 336 -4.56 -11.84 -41.03
C LEU A 336 -5.83 -12.63 -40.70
N ASP A 337 -5.74 -13.95 -40.68
CA ASP A 337 -6.77 -14.80 -40.12
C ASP A 337 -6.82 -14.63 -38.57
N LEU A 338 -7.80 -15.29 -37.95
CA LEU A 338 -8.03 -15.17 -36.49
C LEU A 338 -6.76 -15.48 -35.66
N SER A 339 -6.04 -16.53 -36.04
CA SER A 339 -4.81 -16.95 -35.34
C SER A 339 -3.72 -15.89 -35.42
N LYS A 340 -3.42 -15.38 -36.62
CA LYS A 340 -2.42 -14.33 -36.85
C LYS A 340 -2.80 -13.00 -36.19
N PHE A 341 -4.11 -12.68 -36.18
CA PHE A 341 -4.59 -11.49 -35.49
C PHE A 341 -4.31 -11.57 -33.98
N PHE A 342 -4.67 -12.69 -33.32
CA PHE A 342 -4.40 -12.86 -31.90
C PHE A 342 -2.90 -12.94 -31.60
N GLU A 343 -2.10 -13.61 -32.43
CA GLU A 343 -0.65 -13.64 -32.29
C GLU A 343 -0.05 -12.22 -32.32
N LEU A 344 -0.50 -11.37 -33.25
CA LEU A 344 -0.06 -9.97 -33.32
C LEU A 344 -0.51 -9.17 -32.11
N LYS A 345 -1.79 -9.29 -31.71
CA LYS A 345 -2.33 -8.65 -30.53
C LYS A 345 -1.53 -9.04 -29.28
N ASP A 346 -1.33 -10.33 -29.05
CA ASP A 346 -0.66 -10.84 -27.86
C ASP A 346 0.83 -10.44 -27.82
N THR A 347 1.48 -10.29 -28.99
CA THR A 347 2.85 -9.76 -29.10
C THR A 347 2.95 -8.34 -28.52
N PHE A 348 1.97 -7.46 -28.81
CA PHE A 348 2.01 -6.09 -28.29
C PHE A 348 1.46 -5.98 -26.86
N THR A 349 0.40 -6.71 -26.52
CA THR A 349 -0.12 -6.69 -25.15
C THR A 349 0.81 -7.36 -24.15
N GLY A 350 1.65 -8.29 -24.58
CA GLY A 350 2.67 -8.96 -23.77
C GLY A 350 3.97 -8.16 -23.58
N LEU A 351 4.07 -6.94 -24.11
CA LEU A 351 5.25 -6.08 -23.89
C LEU A 351 5.31 -5.54 -22.46
N SER A 352 4.15 -5.20 -21.90
CA SER A 352 4.09 -4.60 -20.56
C SER A 352 4.37 -5.67 -19.50
N ASN A 353 5.30 -5.35 -18.59
CA ASN A 353 5.67 -6.19 -17.46
C ASN A 353 5.99 -7.65 -17.86
N SER A 354 6.69 -7.79 -18.99
CA SER A 354 7.02 -9.09 -19.59
C SER A 354 7.94 -9.91 -18.68
N PRO A 355 7.60 -11.18 -18.39
CA PRO A 355 8.51 -12.07 -17.66
C PRO A 355 9.86 -12.26 -18.35
N GLU A 356 9.91 -12.19 -19.70
CA GLU A 356 11.17 -12.26 -20.48
C GLU A 356 12.04 -11.04 -20.19
N ASP A 357 11.44 -9.86 -20.02
CA ASP A 357 12.17 -8.64 -19.66
C ASP A 357 12.72 -8.72 -18.24
N TYR A 358 11.91 -9.12 -17.26
CA TYR A 358 12.37 -9.31 -15.88
C TYR A 358 13.53 -10.32 -15.78
N SER A 359 13.48 -11.42 -16.53
CA SER A 359 14.57 -12.40 -16.55
C SER A 359 15.83 -11.92 -17.28
N SER A 360 15.75 -10.81 -18.00
CA SER A 360 16.90 -10.20 -18.68
C SER A 360 17.59 -9.08 -17.89
N ILE A 361 17.03 -8.67 -16.76
CA ILE A 361 17.59 -7.65 -15.85
C ILE A 361 18.50 -8.32 -14.83
N TYR A 362 19.68 -7.74 -14.60
CA TYR A 362 20.64 -8.20 -13.61
C TYR A 362 21.02 -7.10 -12.64
N HIS A 363 21.11 -7.49 -11.38
CA HIS A 363 21.55 -6.70 -10.23
C HIS A 363 22.94 -7.15 -9.76
N THR A 364 23.60 -6.30 -8.99
CA THR A 364 24.82 -6.67 -8.28
C THR A 364 24.53 -6.81 -6.79
N VAL A 365 24.60 -8.04 -6.28
CA VAL A 365 24.44 -8.35 -4.85
C VAL A 365 25.74 -8.99 -4.36
N ASP A 366 26.40 -8.42 -3.37
CA ASP A 366 27.68 -8.88 -2.82
C ASP A 366 28.75 -9.16 -3.90
N GLY A 367 28.78 -8.29 -4.92
CA GLY A 367 29.73 -8.38 -6.04
C GLY A 367 29.42 -9.47 -7.07
N LYS A 368 28.27 -10.13 -6.97
CA LYS A 368 27.80 -11.14 -7.93
C LYS A 368 26.62 -10.62 -8.74
N GLN A 369 26.55 -11.02 -10.00
CA GLN A 369 25.35 -10.79 -10.81
C GLN A 369 24.20 -11.71 -10.36
N VAL A 370 23.02 -11.13 -10.12
CA VAL A 370 21.80 -11.84 -9.74
C VAL A 370 20.69 -11.41 -10.70
N CYS A 371 20.03 -12.38 -11.32
CA CYS A 371 18.87 -12.11 -12.18
C CYS A 371 17.73 -11.48 -11.35
N HIS A 372 17.05 -10.50 -11.92
CA HIS A 372 15.96 -9.76 -11.28
C HIS A 372 14.84 -10.68 -10.78
N ASP A 373 14.49 -11.73 -11.51
CA ASP A 373 13.48 -12.69 -11.08
C ASP A 373 13.73 -13.27 -9.67
N ARG A 374 15.01 -13.34 -9.25
CA ARG A 374 15.40 -13.84 -7.94
C ARG A 374 15.28 -12.80 -6.81
N VAL A 375 15.11 -11.53 -7.16
CA VAL A 375 15.12 -10.40 -6.22
C VAL A 375 14.00 -9.39 -6.50
N HIS A 376 13.08 -9.74 -7.39
CA HIS A 376 12.02 -8.88 -7.89
C HIS A 376 11.25 -8.16 -6.77
N ASN A 377 10.78 -8.91 -5.77
CA ASN A 377 9.90 -8.38 -4.72
C ASN A 377 10.58 -7.35 -3.80
N ILE A 378 11.91 -7.27 -3.79
CA ILE A 378 12.65 -6.31 -2.94
C ILE A 378 13.11 -5.06 -3.70
N TYR A 379 12.85 -4.95 -5.00
CA TYR A 379 13.29 -3.80 -5.80
C TYR A 379 12.68 -2.49 -5.28
N GLY A 380 11.35 -2.38 -5.24
CA GLY A 380 10.65 -1.20 -4.74
C GLY A 380 10.90 -0.92 -3.26
N ALA A 381 11.02 -1.98 -2.44
CA ALA A 381 11.39 -1.83 -1.04
C ALA A 381 12.77 -1.19 -0.86
N ASN A 382 13.75 -1.50 -1.73
CA ASN A 382 15.08 -0.89 -1.70
C ASN A 382 15.09 0.54 -2.25
N MET A 383 14.23 0.90 -3.22
CA MET A 383 14.01 2.29 -3.61
C MET A 383 13.47 3.12 -2.43
N THR A 384 12.46 2.60 -1.75
CA THR A 384 11.89 3.22 -0.55
C THR A 384 12.91 3.35 0.57
N LYS A 385 13.75 2.34 0.74
CA LYS A 385 14.85 2.35 1.69
C LYS A 385 15.88 3.42 1.37
N ALA A 386 16.20 3.66 0.08
CA ALA A 386 17.10 4.73 -0.34
C ALA A 386 16.61 6.11 0.14
N ALA A 387 15.30 6.39 -0.02
CA ALA A 387 14.69 7.60 0.50
C ALA A 387 14.72 7.64 2.03
N GLY A 388 14.30 6.55 2.69
CA GLY A 388 14.24 6.46 4.15
C GLY A 388 15.59 6.58 4.85
N GLU A 389 16.66 6.03 4.27
CA GLU A 389 18.04 6.17 4.77
C GLU A 389 18.46 7.65 4.74
N TYR A 390 18.22 8.34 3.62
CA TYR A 390 18.50 9.76 3.48
C TYR A 390 17.69 10.63 4.47
N PHE A 391 16.37 10.40 4.55
CA PHE A 391 15.51 11.19 5.46
C PHE A 391 15.88 10.98 6.94
N ALA A 392 16.25 9.75 7.32
CA ALA A 392 16.66 9.48 8.70
C ALA A 392 17.98 10.16 9.06
N GLU A 393 18.93 10.26 8.12
CA GLU A 393 20.22 10.92 8.30
C GLU A 393 20.06 12.44 8.40
N GLU A 394 19.28 13.06 7.50
CA GLU A 394 19.20 14.52 7.39
C GLU A 394 18.14 15.16 8.31
N PHE A 395 16.99 14.51 8.52
CA PHE A 395 15.84 15.12 9.19
C PHE A 395 15.38 14.39 10.46
N GLY A 396 15.79 13.14 10.64
CA GLY A 396 15.18 12.22 11.62
C GLY A 396 13.93 11.53 11.06
N LYS A 397 13.59 10.38 11.66
CA LYS A 397 12.67 9.39 11.08
C LYS A 397 11.22 9.85 10.86
N GLU A 398 10.74 10.86 11.60
CA GLU A 398 9.31 11.20 11.64
C GLU A 398 8.98 12.54 10.95
N LYS A 399 9.89 13.12 10.19
CA LYS A 399 9.70 14.49 9.66
C LYS A 399 9.21 14.55 8.23
N ILE A 400 9.46 13.51 7.45
CA ILE A 400 9.10 13.45 6.03
C ILE A 400 8.04 12.38 5.83
N LEU A 401 6.94 12.73 5.19
CA LEU A 401 5.95 11.73 4.76
C LEU A 401 6.55 10.88 3.63
N MET A 402 6.46 9.56 3.76
CA MET A 402 6.87 8.62 2.75
C MET A 402 5.90 7.45 2.63
N PHE A 403 5.45 7.12 1.44
CA PHE A 403 4.77 5.87 1.14
C PHE A 403 5.06 5.41 -0.29
N SER A 404 4.86 4.13 -0.54
CA SER A 404 5.30 3.46 -1.76
C SER A 404 4.21 2.55 -2.32
N ARG A 405 4.19 2.35 -3.63
CA ARG A 405 3.31 1.36 -4.28
C ARG A 405 3.85 -0.05 -4.04
N ALA A 406 4.97 -0.38 -4.63
CA ALA A 406 5.58 -1.69 -4.40
C ALA A 406 6.31 -1.74 -3.05
N SER A 407 6.18 -2.88 -2.37
CA SER A 407 6.81 -3.06 -1.07
C SER A 407 7.05 -4.55 -0.72
N TYR A 408 7.98 -4.75 0.20
CA TYR A 408 8.32 -6.02 0.84
C TYR A 408 8.48 -5.81 2.34
N ILE A 409 8.46 -6.89 3.14
CA ILE A 409 8.72 -6.80 4.58
C ILE A 409 10.07 -6.13 4.82
N GLY A 410 10.07 -5.13 5.69
CA GLY A 410 11.23 -4.26 5.96
C GLY A 410 11.02 -2.81 5.48
N ALA A 411 10.31 -2.59 4.37
CA ALA A 411 9.98 -1.24 3.88
C ALA A 411 9.10 -0.46 4.89
N HIS A 412 8.26 -1.16 5.65
CA HIS A 412 7.41 -0.59 6.71
C HIS A 412 8.18 0.19 7.79
N ARG A 413 9.49 0.02 7.90
CA ARG A 413 10.34 0.78 8.83
C ARG A 413 10.66 2.19 8.34
N SER A 414 10.46 2.45 7.04
CA SER A 414 10.79 3.73 6.39
C SER A 414 9.61 4.37 5.69
N SER A 415 8.51 3.65 5.49
CA SER A 415 7.35 4.15 4.74
C SER A 415 6.05 3.47 5.10
N GLY A 416 4.95 4.09 4.67
CA GLY A 416 3.66 3.44 4.46
C GLY A 416 3.50 2.86 3.06
N ILE A 417 2.27 2.43 2.74
CA ILE A 417 1.85 1.98 1.41
C ILE A 417 0.45 2.51 1.07
N TRP A 418 0.11 2.58 -0.21
CA TRP A 418 -1.30 2.57 -0.62
C TRP A 418 -1.60 1.31 -1.43
N PHE A 419 -2.88 0.97 -1.56
CA PHE A 419 -3.30 -0.29 -2.18
C PHE A 419 -3.42 -0.19 -3.72
N GLY A 420 -2.66 0.71 -4.35
CA GLY A 420 -2.55 0.86 -5.80
C GLY A 420 -3.83 1.37 -6.48
N ASP A 421 -3.91 1.15 -7.78
CA ASP A 421 -4.90 1.70 -8.70
C ASP A 421 -6.23 0.95 -8.63
N ASN A 422 -7.01 1.22 -7.60
CA ASN A 422 -8.33 0.62 -7.42
C ASN A 422 -9.39 1.23 -8.37
N HIS A 423 -10.61 0.69 -8.36
CA HIS A 423 -11.72 1.17 -9.19
C HIS A 423 -12.77 1.94 -8.38
N SER A 424 -13.47 2.87 -9.07
CA SER A 424 -14.66 3.54 -8.56
C SER A 424 -15.85 2.56 -8.52
N TRP A 425 -15.69 1.46 -7.78
CA TRP A 425 -16.67 0.39 -7.60
C TRP A 425 -17.06 0.24 -6.13
N TRP A 426 -18.32 -0.08 -5.90
CA TRP A 426 -18.85 -0.32 -4.56
C TRP A 426 -18.14 -1.47 -3.84
N SER A 427 -17.83 -2.54 -4.56
CA SER A 427 -17.09 -3.70 -4.04
C SER A 427 -15.68 -3.34 -3.54
N HIS A 428 -15.06 -2.28 -4.10
CA HIS A 428 -13.73 -1.86 -3.71
C HIS A 428 -13.69 -1.16 -2.33
N ILE A 429 -14.82 -0.63 -1.82
CA ILE A 429 -14.92 -0.18 -0.42
C ILE A 429 -14.63 -1.36 0.51
N LEU A 430 -15.30 -2.50 0.26
CA LEU A 430 -15.14 -3.70 1.07
C LEU A 430 -13.78 -4.38 0.85
N LEU A 431 -13.28 -4.38 -0.39
CA LEU A 431 -11.94 -4.88 -0.71
C LEU A 431 -10.87 -4.16 0.13
N ASN A 432 -10.92 -2.83 0.16
CA ASN A 432 -9.98 -2.01 0.91
C ASN A 432 -10.08 -2.25 2.42
N LEU A 433 -11.30 -2.35 2.97
CA LEU A 433 -11.50 -2.72 4.38
C LEU A 433 -10.80 -4.04 4.73
N LYS A 434 -10.96 -5.06 3.86
CA LYS A 434 -10.41 -6.42 4.09
C LYS A 434 -8.89 -6.48 4.03
N MET A 435 -8.23 -5.58 3.30
CA MET A 435 -6.77 -5.52 3.21
C MET A 435 -6.12 -4.86 4.43
N LEU A 436 -6.80 -3.97 5.14
CA LEU A 436 -6.25 -3.22 6.29
C LEU A 436 -5.62 -4.13 7.38
N PRO A 437 -6.32 -5.16 7.91
CA PRO A 437 -5.71 -5.99 8.94
C PRO A 437 -4.52 -6.80 8.43
N SER A 438 -4.55 -7.26 7.18
CA SER A 438 -3.44 -8.02 6.59
C SER A 438 -2.19 -7.16 6.41
N ALA A 439 -2.34 -5.91 5.96
CA ALA A 439 -1.24 -4.93 5.90
C ALA A 439 -0.66 -4.64 7.29
N ASN A 440 -1.53 -4.45 8.30
CA ASN A 440 -1.09 -4.20 9.68
C ASN A 440 -0.34 -5.38 10.29
N MET A 441 -0.74 -6.64 9.99
CA MET A 441 0.02 -7.84 10.40
C MET A 441 1.46 -7.79 9.88
N CYS A 442 1.66 -7.23 8.69
CA CYS A 442 2.96 -7.12 8.02
C CYS A 442 3.75 -5.84 8.36
N GLY A 443 3.28 -5.05 9.34
CA GLY A 443 3.97 -3.86 9.82
C GLY A 443 3.57 -2.55 9.10
N PHE A 444 2.80 -2.62 8.03
CA PHE A 444 2.33 -1.43 7.32
C PHE A 444 1.12 -0.84 8.03
N LEU A 445 1.39 0.02 9.01
CA LEU A 445 0.35 0.72 9.77
C LEU A 445 -0.16 1.95 9.01
N TYR A 446 0.74 2.73 8.36
CA TYR A 446 0.33 3.84 7.50
C TYR A 446 -0.04 3.29 6.12
N CYS A 447 -1.32 3.00 5.97
CA CYS A 447 -1.87 2.45 4.74
C CYS A 447 -3.28 2.99 4.46
N GLY A 448 -3.69 2.90 3.22
CA GLY A 448 -5.01 3.30 2.75
C GLY A 448 -5.17 3.01 1.26
N ALA A 449 -6.34 3.32 0.73
CA ALA A 449 -6.66 3.17 -0.68
C ALA A 449 -6.91 4.53 -1.32
N ASP A 450 -6.96 4.58 -2.63
CA ASP A 450 -7.45 5.73 -3.37
C ASP A 450 -8.95 5.88 -3.14
N LEU A 451 -9.32 6.86 -2.30
CA LEU A 451 -10.71 7.06 -1.89
C LEU A 451 -11.53 7.62 -3.05
N GLY A 452 -12.66 7.00 -3.31
CA GLY A 452 -13.48 7.25 -4.48
C GLY A 452 -13.16 6.32 -5.65
N GLY A 453 -11.98 5.68 -5.63
CA GLY A 453 -11.42 4.87 -6.70
C GLY A 453 -10.59 5.69 -7.67
N PHE A 454 -9.44 5.14 -8.08
CA PHE A 454 -8.53 5.75 -9.04
C PHE A 454 -9.11 5.71 -10.46
N ASN A 455 -9.47 4.51 -10.92
CA ASN A 455 -10.02 4.30 -12.25
C ASN A 455 -11.51 4.59 -12.30
N GLU A 456 -11.97 5.05 -13.48
CA GLU A 456 -13.37 5.28 -13.85
C GLU A 456 -14.00 6.53 -13.18
N ASN A 457 -15.29 6.68 -13.36
CA ASN A 457 -16.04 7.87 -12.94
C ASN A 457 -16.83 7.57 -11.66
N ALA A 458 -16.35 8.05 -10.53
CA ALA A 458 -17.05 7.89 -9.26
C ALA A 458 -18.36 8.71 -9.25
N THR A 459 -19.40 8.16 -8.61
CA THR A 459 -20.61 8.89 -8.27
C THR A 459 -20.46 9.57 -6.91
N ARG A 460 -21.28 10.60 -6.67
CA ARG A 460 -21.26 11.35 -5.42
C ARG A 460 -21.41 10.45 -4.18
N ASP A 461 -22.39 9.57 -4.19
CA ASP A 461 -22.69 8.64 -3.10
C ASP A 461 -21.57 7.63 -2.87
N LEU A 462 -20.95 7.15 -3.94
CA LEU A 462 -19.77 6.27 -3.84
C LEU A 462 -18.61 6.97 -3.15
N VAL A 463 -18.26 8.22 -3.55
CA VAL A 463 -17.16 8.96 -2.92
C VAL A 463 -17.45 9.22 -1.44
N LEU A 464 -18.69 9.59 -1.07
CA LEU A 464 -19.09 9.77 0.33
C LEU A 464 -18.88 8.49 1.16
N ARG A 465 -19.28 7.32 0.64
CA ARG A 465 -19.10 6.03 1.34
C ARG A 465 -17.64 5.58 1.39
N PHE A 466 -16.85 5.86 0.35
CA PHE A 466 -15.40 5.64 0.40
C PHE A 466 -14.73 6.53 1.47
N LEU A 467 -15.11 7.81 1.51
CA LEU A 467 -14.59 8.74 2.52
C LEU A 467 -15.00 8.33 3.94
N ALA A 468 -16.23 7.80 4.13
CA ALA A 468 -16.68 7.30 5.44
C ALA A 468 -15.83 6.12 5.96
N LEU A 469 -15.27 5.27 5.07
CA LEU A 469 -14.22 4.31 5.43
C LEU A 469 -12.88 5.03 5.66
N GLY A 470 -12.52 5.95 4.75
CA GLY A 470 -11.26 6.70 4.79
C GLY A 470 -11.05 7.52 6.05
N VAL A 471 -12.15 7.95 6.71
CA VAL A 471 -12.09 8.62 8.02
C VAL A 471 -11.26 7.84 9.04
N PHE A 472 -11.25 6.53 8.96
CA PHE A 472 -10.53 5.67 9.91
C PHE A 472 -9.13 5.26 9.44
N THR A 473 -8.85 5.29 8.12
CA THR A 473 -7.55 4.85 7.59
C THR A 473 -6.46 5.92 7.82
N PRO A 474 -5.24 5.56 8.23
CA PRO A 474 -4.18 6.53 8.44
C PRO A 474 -3.91 7.40 7.21
N LEU A 475 -3.76 6.81 6.03
CA LEU A 475 -3.75 7.52 4.74
C LEU A 475 -5.18 7.78 4.29
N MET A 476 -5.61 9.05 4.31
CA MET A 476 -6.93 9.51 3.83
C MET A 476 -6.76 10.37 2.58
N ARG A 477 -6.43 9.72 1.47
CA ARG A 477 -6.16 10.37 0.17
C ARG A 477 -7.27 10.08 -0.83
N ASN A 478 -7.91 11.12 -1.36
CA ASN A 478 -8.75 11.04 -2.56
C ASN A 478 -7.83 11.15 -3.79
N HIS A 479 -7.89 10.18 -4.70
CA HIS A 479 -7.06 10.17 -5.91
C HIS A 479 -7.83 9.61 -7.09
N ALA A 480 -7.70 10.25 -8.27
CA ALA A 480 -8.43 9.90 -9.49
C ALA A 480 -7.52 9.95 -10.72
N ALA A 481 -7.76 9.06 -11.69
CA ALA A 481 -7.00 8.94 -12.92
C ALA A 481 -7.28 10.06 -13.93
N LEU A 482 -6.35 10.24 -14.86
CA LEU A 482 -6.50 11.09 -16.00
C LEU A 482 -7.73 10.70 -16.84
N GLY A 483 -8.48 11.71 -17.30
CA GLY A 483 -9.67 11.51 -18.14
C GLY A 483 -10.94 11.11 -17.39
N THR A 484 -10.89 10.91 -16.06
CA THR A 484 -12.08 10.71 -15.24
C THR A 484 -12.74 12.03 -14.85
N ARG A 485 -14.00 11.97 -14.38
CA ARG A 485 -14.69 13.19 -13.87
C ARG A 485 -13.97 13.74 -12.63
N ASN A 486 -14.24 15.00 -12.32
CA ASN A 486 -13.76 15.63 -11.10
C ASN A 486 -14.30 14.89 -9.88
N GLN A 487 -13.38 14.58 -8.95
CA GLN A 487 -13.65 13.80 -7.74
C GLN A 487 -13.35 14.62 -6.47
N GLU A 488 -12.90 15.85 -6.62
CA GLU A 488 -12.71 16.80 -5.54
C GLU A 488 -14.05 17.04 -4.82
N CYS A 489 -14.07 16.99 -3.49
CA CYS A 489 -15.29 17.02 -2.69
C CYS A 489 -16.17 18.23 -2.96
N TYR A 490 -15.57 19.38 -3.26
CA TYR A 490 -16.30 20.61 -3.59
C TYR A 490 -16.94 20.62 -5.00
N SER A 491 -16.57 19.67 -5.86
CA SER A 491 -17.09 19.58 -7.24
C SER A 491 -18.45 18.90 -7.34
N PHE A 492 -18.92 18.29 -6.27
CA PHE A 492 -20.21 17.63 -6.23
C PHE A 492 -21.32 18.55 -5.69
N GLU A 493 -22.57 18.24 -6.06
CA GLU A 493 -23.73 18.88 -5.46
C GLU A 493 -23.79 18.57 -3.95
N ASN A 494 -24.30 19.50 -3.13
CA ASN A 494 -24.38 19.40 -1.69
C ASN A 494 -23.01 19.06 -1.05
N SER A 495 -22.01 19.89 -1.31
CA SER A 495 -20.65 19.73 -0.76
C SER A 495 -20.59 19.71 0.76
N ASP A 496 -21.63 20.19 1.45
CA ASP A 496 -21.75 20.12 2.91
C ASP A 496 -21.72 18.67 3.44
N ASP A 497 -22.28 17.70 2.69
CA ASP A 497 -22.19 16.29 3.10
C ASP A 497 -20.75 15.77 3.14
N PHE A 498 -19.90 16.24 2.20
CA PHE A 498 -18.47 15.93 2.21
C PHE A 498 -17.74 16.63 3.34
N LYS A 499 -18.11 17.89 3.63
CA LYS A 499 -17.59 18.64 4.77
C LYS A 499 -17.85 17.89 6.06
N ASP A 500 -19.09 17.44 6.27
CA ASP A 500 -19.47 16.68 7.46
C ASP A 500 -18.56 15.45 7.67
N ILE A 501 -18.30 14.67 6.62
CA ILE A 501 -17.44 13.47 6.72
C ILE A 501 -15.98 13.86 6.99
N VAL A 502 -15.45 14.86 6.27
CA VAL A 502 -14.05 15.28 6.45
C VAL A 502 -13.85 15.91 7.83
N GLU A 503 -14.78 16.70 8.34
CA GLU A 503 -14.73 17.23 9.72
C GLU A 503 -14.68 16.11 10.76
N VAL A 504 -15.41 15.00 10.56
CA VAL A 504 -15.31 13.83 11.44
C VAL A 504 -13.90 13.28 11.48
N ARG A 505 -13.17 13.26 10.33
CA ARG A 505 -11.74 12.87 10.31
C ARG A 505 -10.93 13.74 11.25
N TYR A 506 -11.05 15.07 11.12
CA TYR A 506 -10.26 16.00 11.92
C TYR A 506 -10.57 15.88 13.42
N ARG A 507 -11.81 15.60 13.77
CA ARG A 507 -12.21 15.34 15.15
C ARG A 507 -11.58 14.07 15.73
N LEU A 508 -11.41 13.03 14.90
CA LEU A 508 -10.86 11.73 15.29
C LEU A 508 -9.32 11.67 15.27
N ILE A 509 -8.63 12.65 14.69
CA ILE A 509 -7.15 12.62 14.56
C ILE A 509 -6.46 12.36 15.92
N PRO A 510 -6.82 12.97 17.05
CA PRO A 510 -6.16 12.67 18.34
C PRO A 510 -6.23 11.18 18.70
N TYR A 511 -7.41 10.58 18.58
CA TYR A 511 -7.63 9.15 18.83
C TYR A 511 -6.83 8.28 17.85
N LEU A 512 -6.91 8.58 16.55
CA LEU A 512 -6.22 7.82 15.51
C LEU A 512 -4.69 7.88 15.65
N TYR A 513 -4.16 9.06 15.90
CA TYR A 513 -2.71 9.25 16.05
C TYR A 513 -2.17 8.56 17.29
N ARG A 514 -2.87 8.66 18.43
CA ARG A 514 -2.55 7.94 19.66
C ARG A 514 -2.57 6.43 19.45
N THR A 515 -3.64 5.91 18.82
CA THR A 515 -3.79 4.48 18.50
C THR A 515 -2.69 4.01 17.56
N PHE A 516 -2.35 4.82 16.56
CA PHE A 516 -1.26 4.54 15.62
C PHE A 516 0.10 4.44 16.34
N LYS A 517 0.45 5.43 17.15
CA LYS A 517 1.71 5.45 17.91
C LYS A 517 1.82 4.24 18.83
N LYS A 518 0.76 3.95 19.59
CA LYS A 518 0.71 2.76 20.44
C LYS A 518 0.95 1.49 19.64
N ALA A 519 0.28 1.32 18.50
CA ALA A 519 0.44 0.14 17.66
C ALA A 519 1.86 0.01 17.07
N SER A 520 2.52 1.11 16.76
CA SER A 520 3.93 1.12 16.32
C SER A 520 4.87 0.73 17.46
N GLU A 521 4.73 1.33 18.63
CA GLU A 521 5.60 1.13 19.81
C GLU A 521 5.47 -0.28 20.41
N GLU A 522 4.24 -0.81 20.45
CA GLU A 522 3.91 -2.12 21.04
C GLU A 522 3.96 -3.29 20.03
N ASN A 523 4.32 -3.04 18.77
CA ASN A 523 4.24 -4.00 17.68
C ASN A 523 2.82 -4.58 17.52
N ASP A 524 1.80 -3.76 17.75
CA ASP A 524 0.38 -4.09 17.70
C ASP A 524 -0.23 -3.72 16.33
N MET A 525 -1.52 -3.93 16.16
CA MET A 525 -2.32 -3.60 14.98
C MET A 525 -3.26 -2.42 15.30
N ILE A 526 -3.49 -1.56 14.31
CA ILE A 526 -4.57 -0.56 14.38
C ILE A 526 -5.90 -1.23 14.08
N PHE A 527 -5.95 -2.02 13.01
CA PHE A 527 -7.13 -2.76 12.58
C PHE A 527 -6.96 -4.25 12.85
N ARG A 528 -7.92 -4.82 13.59
CA ARG A 528 -7.95 -6.26 13.86
C ARG A 528 -9.25 -6.88 13.35
N PRO A 529 -9.21 -8.13 12.81
CA PRO A 529 -10.42 -8.92 12.62
C PRO A 529 -11.15 -9.12 13.95
N LEU A 530 -12.48 -9.16 13.93
CA LEU A 530 -13.27 -9.42 15.16
C LEU A 530 -12.86 -10.72 15.85
N SER A 531 -12.47 -11.72 15.09
CA SER A 531 -11.98 -13.01 15.56
C SER A 531 -10.76 -12.95 16.50
N PHE A 532 -9.97 -11.88 16.46
CA PHE A 532 -8.81 -11.72 17.36
C PHE A 532 -9.24 -11.36 18.78
N ASP A 533 -10.27 -10.53 18.89
CA ASP A 533 -10.83 -10.07 20.16
C ASP A 533 -11.90 -11.04 20.69
N TYR A 534 -12.60 -11.77 19.80
CA TYR A 534 -13.71 -12.69 20.11
C TYR A 534 -13.50 -14.07 19.46
N PRO A 535 -12.46 -14.83 19.87
CA PRO A 535 -12.06 -16.07 19.20
C PRO A 535 -13.09 -17.22 19.34
N ASP A 536 -13.92 -17.19 20.38
CA ASP A 536 -14.93 -18.23 20.66
C ASP A 536 -16.30 -17.90 20.07
N ASP A 537 -16.48 -16.70 19.49
CA ASP A 537 -17.74 -16.27 18.88
C ASP A 537 -17.74 -16.62 17.39
N LYS A 538 -18.62 -17.56 17.01
CA LYS A 538 -18.67 -18.09 15.63
C LYS A 538 -18.96 -16.99 14.60
N ILE A 539 -19.87 -16.05 14.88
CA ILE A 539 -20.22 -14.98 13.95
C ILE A 539 -19.06 -13.98 13.82
N ALA A 540 -18.42 -13.63 14.94
CA ALA A 540 -17.24 -12.76 14.92
C ALA A 540 -16.08 -13.38 14.13
N ARG A 541 -15.90 -14.71 14.20
CA ARG A 541 -14.87 -15.43 13.45
C ARG A 541 -15.10 -15.39 11.93
N GLU A 542 -16.33 -15.39 11.49
CA GLU A 542 -16.72 -15.38 10.07
C GLU A 542 -16.92 -13.94 9.52
N CYS A 543 -16.83 -12.91 10.38
CA CYS A 543 -17.09 -11.53 10.01
C CYS A 543 -15.94 -10.92 9.20
N GLU A 544 -16.22 -10.53 7.97
CA GLU A 544 -15.28 -9.88 7.05
C GLU A 544 -15.65 -8.44 6.68
N THR A 545 -16.67 -7.88 7.31
CA THR A 545 -17.24 -6.57 6.96
C THR A 545 -17.18 -5.55 8.08
N GLN A 546 -16.54 -5.91 9.18
CA GLN A 546 -16.35 -5.10 10.39
C GLN A 546 -14.94 -5.36 10.93
N LEU A 547 -14.31 -4.34 11.49
CA LEU A 547 -12.98 -4.44 12.09
C LEU A 547 -12.96 -3.76 13.46
N MET A 548 -12.19 -4.29 14.39
CA MET A 548 -11.76 -3.53 15.56
C MET A 548 -10.78 -2.44 15.13
N LEU A 549 -10.92 -1.26 15.71
CA LEU A 549 -10.01 -0.12 15.56
C LEU A 549 -9.48 0.26 16.96
N GLY A 550 -8.21 -0.02 17.19
CA GLY A 550 -7.64 0.08 18.54
C GLY A 550 -8.35 -0.86 19.53
N ASP A 551 -8.28 -0.54 20.80
CA ASP A 551 -8.88 -1.37 21.85
C ASP A 551 -10.33 -0.96 22.18
N GLU A 552 -10.76 0.18 21.69
CA GLU A 552 -12.00 0.84 22.08
C GLU A 552 -13.13 0.68 21.07
N CYS A 553 -12.82 0.69 19.76
CA CYS A 553 -13.82 0.85 18.70
C CYS A 553 -13.95 -0.37 17.78
N MET A 554 -15.14 -0.46 17.17
CA MET A 554 -15.40 -1.31 16.01
C MET A 554 -15.94 -0.44 14.87
N ILE A 555 -15.38 -0.56 13.67
CA ILE A 555 -15.82 0.14 12.47
C ILE A 555 -16.66 -0.77 11.58
N CYS A 556 -17.67 -0.19 10.92
CA CYS A 556 -18.64 -0.91 10.10
C CYS A 556 -19.13 -0.04 8.93
N PRO A 557 -18.29 0.31 7.94
CA PRO A 557 -18.67 1.20 6.85
C PRO A 557 -19.81 0.59 6.02
N VAL A 558 -20.68 1.45 5.47
CA VAL A 558 -21.66 1.07 4.46
C VAL A 558 -20.94 0.93 3.12
N TYR A 559 -21.09 -0.21 2.44
CA TYR A 559 -20.37 -0.55 1.23
C TYR A 559 -21.27 -0.99 0.06
N GLU A 560 -22.57 -0.88 0.21
CA GLU A 560 -23.55 -1.24 -0.83
C GLU A 560 -24.24 0.01 -1.39
N GLN A 561 -24.55 -0.04 -2.68
CA GLN A 561 -25.24 1.05 -3.38
C GLN A 561 -26.71 1.13 -2.99
N ASN A 562 -27.26 2.34 -2.95
CA ASN A 562 -28.69 2.62 -2.76
C ASN A 562 -29.30 2.07 -1.45
N VAL A 563 -28.48 1.92 -0.41
CA VAL A 563 -28.94 1.50 0.92
C VAL A 563 -28.86 2.66 1.92
N GLY A 564 -29.86 2.75 2.79
CA GLY A 564 -29.91 3.71 3.92
C GLY A 564 -29.22 3.22 5.18
N GLY A 565 -28.51 2.10 5.15
CA GLY A 565 -27.87 1.49 6.31
C GLY A 565 -27.41 0.06 6.03
N ARG A 566 -27.12 -0.71 7.08
CA ARG A 566 -26.68 -2.11 6.94
C ARG A 566 -26.94 -2.94 8.18
N TYR A 567 -26.87 -4.26 8.04
CA TYR A 567 -26.78 -5.16 9.19
C TYR A 567 -25.35 -5.18 9.75
N VAL A 568 -25.25 -5.15 11.09
CA VAL A 568 -23.99 -5.26 11.84
C VAL A 568 -24.14 -6.31 12.93
N TYR A 569 -23.07 -7.01 13.25
CA TYR A 569 -23.01 -7.94 14.37
C TYR A 569 -22.22 -7.34 15.52
N LEU A 570 -22.81 -7.32 16.72
CA LEU A 570 -22.16 -6.89 17.96
C LEU A 570 -21.79 -8.13 18.78
N PRO A 571 -20.50 -8.41 18.97
CA PRO A 571 -20.07 -9.57 19.77
C PRO A 571 -20.26 -9.40 21.27
N GLU A 572 -20.47 -8.17 21.72
CA GLU A 572 -20.82 -7.78 23.10
C GLU A 572 -21.76 -6.56 23.08
N ASN A 573 -22.20 -6.10 24.25
CA ASN A 573 -22.92 -4.83 24.32
C ASN A 573 -21.96 -3.68 23.94
N MET A 574 -22.45 -2.78 23.10
CA MET A 574 -21.66 -1.65 22.60
C MET A 574 -22.52 -0.39 22.51
N THR A 575 -21.88 0.76 22.48
CA THR A 575 -22.55 2.02 22.14
C THR A 575 -22.39 2.29 20.66
N PHE A 576 -23.51 2.32 19.93
CA PHE A 576 -23.55 2.80 18.56
C PHE A 576 -23.34 4.32 18.55
N VAL A 577 -22.42 4.79 17.73
CA VAL A 577 -22.09 6.20 17.55
C VAL A 577 -22.20 6.55 16.07
N LYS A 578 -22.97 7.60 15.78
CA LYS A 578 -22.97 8.24 14.45
C LYS A 578 -22.36 9.62 14.56
N LEU A 579 -21.40 9.89 13.71
CA LEU A 579 -20.71 11.18 13.59
C LEU A 579 -21.07 11.84 12.26
N SER A 580 -21.36 13.15 12.28
CA SER A 580 -21.61 13.95 11.09
C SER A 580 -21.23 15.41 11.41
N GLY A 581 -20.20 15.95 10.77
CA GLY A 581 -19.64 17.25 11.13
C GLY A 581 -19.32 17.33 12.62
N THR A 582 -19.92 18.29 13.32
CA THR A 582 -19.78 18.45 14.77
C THR A 582 -20.81 17.62 15.58
N SER A 583 -21.78 17.01 14.93
CA SER A 583 -22.83 16.24 15.57
C SER A 583 -22.33 14.87 16.05
N VAL A 584 -22.88 14.41 17.16
CA VAL A 584 -22.67 13.06 17.73
C VAL A 584 -24.00 12.55 18.21
N THR A 585 -24.42 11.38 17.75
CA THR A 585 -25.56 10.67 18.33
C THR A 585 -25.11 9.34 18.86
N THR A 586 -25.66 8.92 19.99
CA THR A 586 -25.26 7.67 20.65
C THR A 586 -26.48 6.85 21.06
N GLU A 587 -26.37 5.51 20.91
CA GLU A 587 -27.40 4.57 21.32
C GLU A 587 -26.73 3.31 21.90
N LYS A 588 -27.17 2.86 23.09
CA LYS A 588 -26.68 1.59 23.63
C LYS A 588 -27.39 0.43 22.96
N MET A 589 -26.61 -0.51 22.44
CA MET A 589 -27.12 -1.69 21.76
C MET A 589 -26.58 -2.96 22.43
N SER A 590 -27.45 -3.96 22.56
CA SER A 590 -27.06 -5.27 23.12
C SER A 590 -26.31 -6.12 22.12
N LYS A 591 -25.57 -7.12 22.60
CA LYS A 591 -25.00 -8.18 21.77
C LYS A 591 -26.03 -8.75 20.79
N GLY A 592 -25.64 -8.98 19.53
CA GLY A 592 -26.51 -9.56 18.50
C GLY A 592 -26.40 -8.86 17.15
N THR A 593 -27.26 -9.25 16.22
CA THR A 593 -27.32 -8.64 14.89
C THR A 593 -28.38 -7.54 14.86
N HIS A 594 -27.98 -6.37 14.38
CA HIS A 594 -28.83 -5.18 14.30
C HIS A 594 -28.77 -4.56 12.92
N TYR A 595 -29.88 -3.97 12.48
CA TYR A 595 -29.85 -3.05 11.35
C TYR A 595 -29.60 -1.64 11.86
N ILE A 596 -28.61 -0.95 11.29
CA ILE A 596 -28.32 0.45 11.61
C ILE A 596 -28.64 1.32 10.39
N GLU A 597 -29.33 2.44 10.65
CA GLU A 597 -29.57 3.48 9.66
C GLU A 597 -28.39 4.46 9.64
N VAL A 598 -27.85 4.74 8.44
CA VAL A 598 -26.68 5.60 8.24
C VAL A 598 -26.91 6.44 6.99
N ALA A 599 -27.12 7.74 7.14
CA ALA A 599 -27.21 8.69 6.03
C ALA A 599 -25.85 8.82 5.29
N LEU A 600 -25.86 9.41 4.10
CA LEU A 600 -24.65 9.53 3.27
C LEU A 600 -23.55 10.38 3.93
N ASN A 601 -23.91 11.37 4.74
CA ASN A 601 -23.01 12.25 5.47
C ASN A 601 -22.72 11.77 6.91
N GLU A 602 -23.10 10.56 7.26
CA GLU A 602 -22.87 9.97 8.59
C GLU A 602 -21.76 8.91 8.55
N VAL A 603 -20.93 8.90 9.58
CA VAL A 603 -19.86 7.92 9.82
C VAL A 603 -20.24 7.05 11.01
N PRO A 604 -20.54 5.75 10.80
CA PRO A 604 -20.92 4.83 11.87
C PRO A 604 -19.69 4.18 12.53
N LEU A 605 -19.70 4.09 13.85
CA LEU A 605 -18.80 3.26 14.63
C LEU A 605 -19.48 2.76 15.90
N PHE A 606 -18.88 1.78 16.54
CA PHE A 606 -19.31 1.26 17.83
C PHE A 606 -18.17 1.39 18.84
N ILE A 607 -18.50 1.78 20.06
CA ILE A 607 -17.56 1.83 21.18
C ILE A 607 -17.93 0.73 22.18
N LYS A 608 -16.92 -0.04 22.61
CA LYS A 608 -17.08 -1.12 23.60
C LYS A 608 -17.65 -0.55 24.91
N ASP A 609 -18.49 -1.32 25.60
CA ASP A 609 -19.07 -0.88 26.86
C ASP A 609 -17.99 -0.54 27.90
N GLY A 610 -18.14 0.62 28.56
CA GLY A 610 -17.15 1.15 29.49
C GLY A 610 -15.87 1.73 28.87
N ARG A 611 -15.77 1.79 27.54
CA ARG A 611 -14.68 2.49 26.82
C ARG A 611 -15.14 3.85 26.32
N GLN A 612 -14.16 4.69 26.01
CA GLN A 612 -14.38 6.05 25.48
C GLN A 612 -13.30 6.39 24.47
N ILE A 613 -13.62 7.28 23.54
CA ILE A 613 -12.65 7.88 22.62
C ILE A 613 -12.71 9.41 22.71
N GLU A 614 -11.58 10.04 22.46
CA GLU A 614 -11.47 11.49 22.41
C GLU A 614 -11.81 12.05 21.02
N LEU A 615 -12.57 13.14 21.00
CA LEU A 615 -12.83 13.96 19.81
C LEU A 615 -12.41 15.41 20.11
N CYS A 616 -11.66 16.04 19.20
CA CYS A 616 -11.39 17.48 19.26
C CYS A 616 -12.38 18.28 18.40
N LYS A 617 -12.28 19.61 18.42
CA LYS A 617 -12.98 20.47 17.47
C LYS A 617 -12.33 20.36 16.10
N PRO A 618 -13.10 20.29 14.98
CA PRO A 618 -12.51 20.27 13.67
C PRO A 618 -11.87 21.62 13.32
N ALA A 619 -10.84 21.59 12.48
CA ALA A 619 -10.18 22.78 11.96
C ALA A 619 -9.91 22.59 10.45
N MET A 620 -9.59 23.68 9.75
CA MET A 620 -9.30 23.62 8.30
C MET A 620 -7.97 22.94 7.99
N ARG A 621 -7.04 22.88 8.97
CA ARG A 621 -5.71 22.27 8.87
C ARG A 621 -5.39 21.53 10.16
N THR A 622 -4.61 20.48 10.07
CA THR A 622 -4.10 19.78 11.27
C THR A 622 -3.24 20.68 12.16
N SER A 623 -2.50 21.62 11.56
CA SER A 623 -1.71 22.61 12.30
C SER A 623 -2.55 23.56 13.19
N GLN A 624 -3.84 23.63 12.97
CA GLN A 624 -4.79 24.46 13.71
C GLN A 624 -5.59 23.65 14.76
N LEU A 625 -5.40 22.32 14.82
CA LEU A 625 -6.10 21.47 15.78
C LEU A 625 -5.58 21.70 17.19
N ASP A 626 -6.49 21.95 18.11
CA ASP A 626 -6.20 21.85 19.55
C ASP A 626 -6.49 20.42 20.04
N THR A 627 -5.44 19.61 20.09
CA THR A 627 -5.52 18.22 20.55
C THR A 627 -5.63 18.07 22.06
N THR A 628 -5.56 19.19 22.82
CA THR A 628 -5.73 19.21 24.29
C THR A 628 -7.16 19.53 24.70
N ASP A 629 -7.94 20.23 23.85
CA ASP A 629 -9.37 20.51 24.05
C ASP A 629 -10.22 19.41 23.41
N THR A 630 -10.32 18.28 24.10
CA THR A 630 -11.05 17.10 23.62
C THR A 630 -12.28 16.80 24.47
N VAL A 631 -13.29 16.24 23.83
CA VAL A 631 -14.49 15.71 24.47
C VAL A 631 -14.45 14.18 24.39
N MET A 632 -14.63 13.52 25.53
CA MET A 632 -14.73 12.06 25.59
C MET A 632 -16.16 11.64 25.24
N ILE A 633 -16.30 10.70 24.31
CA ILE A 633 -17.58 10.08 23.97
C ILE A 633 -17.57 8.60 24.33
N PRO A 634 -18.72 8.05 24.81
CA PRO A 634 -18.83 6.64 25.19
C PRO A 634 -18.89 5.74 23.98
#